data_125d2de0c21b871cce8e992c4388e327
#
_entry.id   125d2de0c21b871cce8e992c4388e327
#
_cell.length_a   1.000
_cell.length_b   1.000
_cell.length_c   1.000
_cell.angle_alpha   90.00
_cell.angle_beta   90.00
_cell.angle_gamma   90.00
#
_symmetry.space_group_name_H-M   'P 1'
#
loop_
_entity.id
_entity.type
_entity.pdbx_description
1 polymer ?
#
loop_
_entity_poly.entity_id
_entity_poly.type
_entity_poly.pdbx_seq_one_letter_code
_entity_poly.pdbx_strand_id
1 'polypeptide(L)'
;MKLGWKPNKLTDKGSPIVDESVLSKIDNIAEAKLIAEYLLLKKRPSQISSWLDVVNQTTGRVHGRVLTLRCVSGRMSHHSPNMAQIPATYSPYGKECREVWTTDKPDTHVIFGTDASGLELRMLAHYINTPEYTHEILNGDIHTKNMNMAGLSDRDQAKTFIYAFLFGAGAKKIAQIIGSKDMAVGKKLIDKFLSELPRLKSFRSQVEEAAQSGKVKGLDGRLFNVRSAHKAVNTIIQGAGAIACKVWLRNMIKHVRTKGLDVKLVASIHDEYQFEVNKNDIQSMGEIVKLAIKETTEQLNLNCPLDAEYKTGLSWAETH
;
A
#
# COMPACT_ATOMS: atom_id res chain seq x y z
N MET A 1 -22.99 23.88 18.15
CA MET A 1 -23.21 24.04 16.89
C MET A 1 -24.69 23.89 16.58
N LYS A 2 -25.20 24.74 15.73
CA LYS A 2 -26.67 24.91 15.56
C LYS A 2 -27.45 23.64 15.19
N LEU A 3 -26.79 22.67 14.54
CA LEU A 3 -27.41 21.41 14.09
C LEU A 3 -27.12 20.21 15.05
N GLY A 4 -26.64 20.46 16.27
CA GLY A 4 -26.40 19.39 17.27
C GLY A 4 -25.17 18.51 17.00
N TRP A 5 -24.37 18.81 15.98
CA TRP A 5 -23.13 18.06 15.73
C TRP A 5 -22.10 18.29 16.83
N LYS A 6 -21.57 17.18 17.36
CA LYS A 6 -20.44 17.19 18.31
C LYS A 6 -19.21 16.66 17.58
N PRO A 7 -18.18 17.50 17.34
CA PRO A 7 -16.96 17.06 16.65
C PRO A 7 -16.22 16.04 17.50
N ASN A 8 -15.88 14.93 16.90
CA ASN A 8 -15.09 13.86 17.52
C ASN A 8 -13.60 13.94 17.18
N LYS A 9 -13.21 14.86 16.29
CA LYS A 9 -11.83 15.15 15.90
C LYS A 9 -11.62 16.66 15.84
N LEU A 10 -10.49 17.09 16.40
CA LEU A 10 -10.06 18.49 16.39
C LEU A 10 -8.68 18.58 15.71
N THR A 11 -8.38 19.74 15.13
CA THR A 11 -7.03 20.11 14.69
C THR A 11 -6.14 20.36 15.91
N ASP A 12 -4.83 20.44 15.72
CA ASP A 12 -3.88 20.80 16.79
C ASP A 12 -4.18 22.17 17.42
N LYS A 13 -4.91 23.03 16.72
CA LYS A 13 -5.40 24.35 17.20
C LYS A 13 -6.77 24.30 17.84
N GLY A 14 -7.35 23.10 18.07
CA GLY A 14 -8.64 22.92 18.72
C GLY A 14 -9.88 23.17 17.83
N SER A 15 -9.71 23.43 16.54
CA SER A 15 -10.84 23.61 15.61
C SER A 15 -11.38 22.25 15.17
N PRO A 16 -12.72 22.09 14.98
CA PRO A 16 -13.29 20.86 14.44
C PRO A 16 -12.71 20.50 13.07
N ILE A 17 -12.34 19.22 12.88
CA ILE A 17 -12.01 18.72 11.55
C ILE A 17 -13.30 18.46 10.80
N VAL A 18 -13.47 19.16 9.67
CA VAL A 18 -14.62 19.09 8.77
C VAL A 18 -14.07 18.62 7.42
N ASP A 19 -13.93 17.31 7.25
CA ASP A 19 -13.55 16.69 6.00
C ASP A 19 -14.56 15.62 5.56
N GLU A 20 -14.42 15.14 4.33
CA GLU A 20 -15.27 14.09 3.76
C GLU A 20 -15.34 12.86 4.69
N SER A 21 -14.19 12.43 5.25
CA SER A 21 -14.08 11.21 6.08
C SER A 21 -14.80 11.33 7.43
N VAL A 22 -14.99 12.56 7.91
CA VAL A 22 -15.74 12.87 9.13
C VAL A 22 -17.22 13.05 8.82
N LEU A 23 -17.54 13.82 7.78
CA LEU A 23 -18.91 14.16 7.42
C LEU A 23 -19.70 12.96 6.89
N SER A 24 -19.06 12.07 6.12
CA SER A 24 -19.70 10.84 5.58
C SER A 24 -20.20 9.88 6.66
N LYS A 25 -19.74 10.04 7.91
CA LYS A 25 -20.14 9.21 9.07
C LYS A 25 -21.23 9.83 9.92
N ILE A 26 -21.78 10.97 9.51
CA ILE A 26 -22.82 11.67 10.23
C ILE A 26 -24.16 11.34 9.56
N ASP A 27 -24.92 10.44 10.16
CA ASP A 27 -26.18 9.96 9.57
C ASP A 27 -27.40 10.81 10.00
N ASN A 28 -27.30 11.53 11.12
CA ASN A 28 -28.40 12.29 11.71
C ASN A 28 -28.48 13.76 11.25
N ILE A 29 -27.63 14.17 10.31
CA ILE A 29 -27.61 15.53 9.76
C ILE A 29 -27.56 15.42 8.23
N ALA A 30 -28.65 15.73 7.55
CA ALA A 30 -28.76 15.59 6.09
C ALA A 30 -27.72 16.44 5.34
N GLU A 31 -27.46 17.66 5.82
CA GLU A 31 -26.49 18.60 5.26
C GLU A 31 -25.04 18.05 5.30
N ALA A 32 -24.74 17.18 6.25
CA ALA A 32 -23.40 16.58 6.35
C ALA A 32 -23.04 15.76 5.12
N LYS A 33 -23.98 14.99 4.58
CA LYS A 33 -23.80 14.18 3.37
C LYS A 33 -23.62 15.06 2.13
N LEU A 34 -24.42 16.10 1.99
CA LEU A 34 -24.31 17.08 0.89
C LEU A 34 -22.97 17.82 0.91
N ILE A 35 -22.49 18.21 2.11
CA ILE A 35 -21.21 18.89 2.26
C ILE A 35 -20.06 17.89 1.96
N ALA A 36 -20.16 16.63 2.39
CA ALA A 36 -19.16 15.60 2.09
C ALA A 36 -19.03 15.39 0.57
N GLU A 37 -20.17 15.30 -0.13
CA GLU A 37 -20.22 15.19 -1.60
C GLU A 37 -19.62 16.42 -2.27
N TYR A 38 -20.01 17.63 -1.83
CA TYR A 38 -19.42 18.87 -2.34
C TYR A 38 -17.91 18.91 -2.16
N LEU A 39 -17.38 18.50 -1.00
CA LEU A 39 -15.93 18.46 -0.74
C LEU A 39 -15.22 17.46 -1.67
N LEU A 40 -15.84 16.31 -1.91
CA LEU A 40 -15.33 15.31 -2.85
C LEU A 40 -15.30 15.88 -4.28
N LEU A 41 -16.43 16.42 -4.74
CA LEU A 41 -16.56 17.01 -6.07
C LEU A 41 -15.62 18.21 -6.29
N LYS A 42 -15.34 18.99 -5.25
CA LYS A 42 -14.35 20.07 -5.29
C LYS A 42 -12.91 19.54 -5.34
N LYS A 43 -12.63 18.47 -4.61
CA LYS A 43 -11.27 17.89 -4.50
C LYS A 43 -10.79 17.32 -5.83
N ARG A 44 -11.64 16.58 -6.57
CA ARG A 44 -11.24 15.88 -7.80
C ARG A 44 -10.83 16.84 -8.93
N PRO A 45 -11.63 17.83 -9.32
CA PRO A 45 -11.19 18.83 -10.29
C PRO A 45 -9.92 19.56 -9.86
N SER A 46 -9.80 19.91 -8.57
CA SER A 46 -8.57 20.56 -8.07
C SER A 46 -7.33 19.69 -8.21
N GLN A 47 -7.45 18.38 -8.02
CA GLN A 47 -6.36 17.45 -8.27
C GLN A 47 -5.98 17.42 -9.76
N ILE A 48 -6.97 17.27 -10.66
CA ILE A 48 -6.74 17.24 -12.12
C ILE A 48 -6.13 18.56 -12.59
N SER A 49 -6.66 19.71 -12.15
CA SER A 49 -6.07 21.01 -12.49
C SER A 49 -4.61 21.10 -12.06
N SER A 50 -4.27 20.63 -10.85
CA SER A 50 -2.89 20.63 -10.37
C SER A 50 -1.95 19.75 -11.20
N TRP A 51 -2.46 18.73 -11.88
CA TRP A 51 -1.69 17.91 -12.82
C TRP A 51 -1.52 18.62 -14.16
N LEU A 52 -2.56 19.29 -14.67
CA LEU A 52 -2.50 20.07 -15.89
C LEU A 52 -1.52 21.25 -15.78
N ASP A 53 -1.47 21.91 -14.62
CA ASP A 53 -0.56 23.04 -14.35
C ASP A 53 0.93 22.66 -14.46
N VAL A 54 1.27 21.38 -14.34
CA VAL A 54 2.65 20.87 -14.36
C VAL A 54 2.98 20.06 -15.61
N VAL A 55 2.08 20.02 -16.59
CA VAL A 55 2.34 19.41 -17.91
C VAL A 55 3.48 20.15 -18.60
N ASN A 56 4.49 19.41 -19.02
CA ASN A 56 5.56 19.95 -19.85
C ASN A 56 5.02 20.27 -21.25
N GLN A 57 5.03 21.54 -21.62
CA GLN A 57 4.42 22.03 -22.87
C GLN A 57 5.10 21.50 -24.15
N THR A 58 6.36 21.06 -24.03
CA THR A 58 7.12 20.51 -25.16
C THR A 58 6.83 19.02 -25.38
N THR A 59 6.72 18.26 -24.27
CA THR A 59 6.58 16.79 -24.32
C THR A 59 5.16 16.29 -24.08
N GLY A 60 4.26 17.15 -23.59
CA GLY A 60 2.92 16.75 -23.17
C GLY A 60 2.91 15.86 -21.90
N ARG A 61 4.05 15.64 -21.24
CA ARG A 61 4.20 14.72 -20.10
C ARG A 61 4.24 15.45 -18.78
N VAL A 62 3.79 14.77 -17.73
CA VAL A 62 3.95 15.19 -16.35
C VAL A 62 5.15 14.47 -15.72
N HIS A 63 6.07 15.24 -15.15
CA HIS A 63 7.28 14.75 -14.51
C HIS A 63 7.19 14.98 -13.00
N GLY A 64 6.60 14.01 -12.27
CA GLY A 64 6.55 14.03 -10.82
C GLY A 64 7.94 13.85 -10.18
N ARG A 65 8.12 14.40 -9.00
CA ARG A 65 9.35 14.24 -8.21
C ARG A 65 9.20 13.10 -7.20
N VAL A 66 10.22 12.24 -7.13
CA VAL A 66 10.29 11.10 -6.22
C VAL A 66 11.47 11.26 -5.27
N LEU A 67 11.19 11.28 -3.97
CA LEU A 67 12.21 11.28 -2.92
C LEU A 67 12.36 9.85 -2.41
N THR A 68 13.44 9.19 -2.80
CA THR A 68 13.61 7.74 -2.69
C THR A 68 13.74 7.19 -1.27
N LEU A 69 14.07 8.04 -0.27
CA LEU A 69 14.31 7.65 1.13
C LEU A 69 13.60 8.57 2.13
N ARG A 70 12.51 9.22 1.75
CA ARG A 70 11.84 10.21 2.60
C ARG A 70 11.09 9.62 3.78
N CYS A 71 10.45 8.45 3.60
CA CYS A 71 9.67 7.80 4.65
C CYS A 71 10.59 7.07 5.63
N VAL A 72 10.19 7.00 6.91
CA VAL A 72 10.91 6.25 7.96
C VAL A 72 11.12 4.78 7.56
N SER A 73 10.14 4.15 6.93
CA SER A 73 10.23 2.78 6.39
C SER A 73 11.12 2.66 5.14
N GLY A 74 11.70 3.74 4.64
CA GLY A 74 12.43 3.74 3.37
C GLY A 74 11.55 3.70 2.12
N ARG A 75 10.20 3.75 2.26
CA ARG A 75 9.31 3.99 1.12
C ARG A 75 9.60 5.33 0.48
N MET A 76 9.35 5.43 -0.81
CA MET A 76 9.46 6.69 -1.55
C MET A 76 8.30 7.62 -1.18
N SER A 77 8.52 8.92 -1.29
CA SER A 77 7.45 9.92 -1.27
C SER A 77 7.44 10.68 -2.59
N HIS A 78 6.26 11.14 -2.97
CA HIS A 78 6.02 11.81 -4.25
C HIS A 78 5.55 13.22 -4.02
N HIS A 79 5.93 14.14 -4.91
CA HIS A 79 5.42 15.52 -4.92
C HIS A 79 5.54 16.15 -6.31
N SER A 80 4.77 17.17 -6.55
CA SER A 80 4.82 17.99 -7.76
C SER A 80 4.64 17.22 -9.09
N PRO A 81 3.56 16.42 -9.28
CA PRO A 81 2.48 16.13 -8.37
C PRO A 81 2.74 14.91 -7.47
N ASN A 82 1.89 14.70 -6.45
CA ASN A 82 1.95 13.49 -5.63
C ASN A 82 1.22 12.33 -6.30
N MET A 83 1.92 11.56 -7.11
CA MET A 83 1.38 10.41 -7.85
C MET A 83 0.86 9.30 -6.93
N ALA A 84 1.42 9.15 -5.72
CA ALA A 84 0.96 8.14 -4.75
C ALA A 84 -0.41 8.47 -4.10
N GLN A 85 -0.97 9.66 -4.35
CA GLN A 85 -2.29 10.07 -3.86
C GLN A 85 -3.36 10.07 -4.94
N ILE A 86 -3.07 9.57 -6.14
CA ILE A 86 -4.09 9.36 -7.17
C ILE A 86 -5.04 8.28 -6.64
N PRO A 87 -6.37 8.54 -6.62
CA PRO A 87 -7.33 7.64 -6.01
C PRO A 87 -7.35 6.28 -6.71
N ALA A 88 -7.63 5.23 -5.94
CA ALA A 88 -7.81 3.89 -6.49
C ALA A 88 -9.07 3.82 -7.36
N THR A 89 -9.12 2.92 -8.33
CA THR A 89 -10.21 2.77 -9.29
C THR A 89 -11.58 2.55 -8.65
N TYR A 90 -11.64 1.89 -7.49
CA TYR A 90 -12.86 1.67 -6.72
C TYR A 90 -13.30 2.89 -5.89
N SER A 91 -12.46 3.91 -5.77
CA SER A 91 -12.83 5.17 -5.09
C SER A 91 -13.71 6.03 -6.01
N PRO A 92 -14.59 6.89 -5.45
CA PRO A 92 -15.38 7.81 -6.27
C PRO A 92 -14.49 8.65 -7.20
N TYR A 93 -14.78 8.60 -8.50
CA TYR A 93 -13.99 9.23 -9.59
C TYR A 93 -12.53 8.76 -9.68
N GLY A 94 -12.21 7.61 -9.08
CA GLY A 94 -10.84 7.08 -9.09
C GLY A 94 -10.45 6.53 -10.46
N LYS A 95 -11.39 5.88 -11.14
CA LYS A 95 -11.20 5.37 -12.49
C LYS A 95 -10.85 6.52 -13.45
N GLU A 96 -11.65 7.57 -13.48
CA GLU A 96 -11.45 8.76 -14.32
C GLU A 96 -10.12 9.46 -14.00
N CYS A 97 -9.75 9.52 -12.72
CA CYS A 97 -8.45 10.07 -12.32
C CYS A 97 -7.25 9.23 -12.82
N ARG A 98 -7.42 7.93 -13.01
CA ARG A 98 -6.36 7.05 -13.55
C ARG A 98 -6.40 6.93 -15.07
N GLU A 99 -7.54 7.13 -15.70
CA GLU A 99 -7.69 7.15 -17.16
C GLU A 99 -6.90 8.28 -17.84
N VAL A 100 -6.65 9.39 -17.14
CA VAL A 100 -5.86 10.51 -17.71
C VAL A 100 -4.35 10.19 -17.87
N TRP A 101 -3.88 9.12 -17.24
CA TRP A 101 -2.48 8.68 -17.33
C TRP A 101 -2.34 7.60 -18.38
N THR A 102 -1.90 8.00 -19.56
CA THR A 102 -1.86 7.18 -20.79
C THR A 102 -0.47 7.17 -21.39
N THR A 103 -0.27 6.33 -22.43
CA THR A 103 0.87 6.47 -23.36
C THR A 103 0.60 7.55 -24.39
N ASP A 104 1.63 8.27 -24.82
CA ASP A 104 1.58 9.19 -25.96
C ASP A 104 1.73 8.48 -27.33
N LYS A 105 1.88 7.14 -27.32
CA LYS A 105 2.08 6.31 -28.51
C LYS A 105 1.13 5.11 -28.55
N PRO A 106 -0.19 5.31 -28.51
CA PRO A 106 -1.16 4.21 -28.33
C PRO A 106 -1.14 3.18 -29.47
N ASP A 107 -0.63 3.54 -30.66
CA ASP A 107 -0.53 2.61 -31.80
C ASP A 107 0.57 1.57 -31.57
N THR A 108 1.67 1.93 -30.93
CA THR A 108 2.88 1.10 -30.78
C THR A 108 3.19 0.71 -29.36
N HIS A 109 2.68 1.41 -28.35
CA HIS A 109 2.97 1.19 -26.93
C HIS A 109 1.69 0.98 -26.12
N VAL A 110 1.86 0.36 -24.97
CA VAL A 110 0.84 0.20 -23.91
C VAL A 110 1.39 0.67 -22.58
N ILE A 111 0.50 0.96 -21.65
CA ILE A 111 0.84 1.00 -20.24
C ILE A 111 0.87 -0.45 -19.74
N PHE A 112 1.95 -0.81 -19.08
CA PHE A 112 2.18 -2.13 -18.47
C PHE A 112 2.33 -1.92 -16.97
N GLY A 113 1.29 -2.29 -16.22
CA GLY A 113 1.28 -2.22 -14.75
C GLY A 113 1.70 -3.54 -14.16
N THR A 114 2.53 -3.50 -13.13
CA THR A 114 2.88 -4.69 -12.35
C THR A 114 2.90 -4.37 -10.86
N ASP A 115 2.43 -5.33 -10.05
CA ASP A 115 2.27 -5.22 -8.61
C ASP A 115 2.84 -6.45 -7.89
N ALA A 116 3.44 -6.23 -6.72
CA ALA A 116 3.95 -7.32 -5.89
C ALA A 116 2.82 -7.96 -5.08
N SER A 117 2.47 -9.20 -5.41
CA SER A 117 1.33 -9.91 -4.84
C SER A 117 1.47 -10.14 -3.33
N GLY A 118 0.58 -9.53 -2.53
CA GLY A 118 0.49 -9.73 -1.08
C GLY A 118 1.77 -9.38 -0.32
N LEU A 119 2.50 -8.35 -0.73
CA LEU A 119 3.84 -8.01 -0.26
C LEU A 119 3.97 -7.99 1.27
N GLU A 120 3.09 -7.26 1.98
CA GLU A 120 3.18 -7.15 3.44
C GLU A 120 2.98 -8.50 4.15
N LEU A 121 2.08 -9.35 3.67
CA LEU A 121 1.86 -10.68 4.23
C LEU A 121 3.05 -11.61 3.96
N ARG A 122 3.68 -11.51 2.81
CA ARG A 122 4.90 -12.27 2.48
C ARG A 122 6.10 -11.80 3.31
N MET A 123 6.22 -10.49 3.57
CA MET A 123 7.23 -9.96 4.50
C MET A 123 6.97 -10.42 5.94
N LEU A 124 5.70 -10.42 6.38
CA LEU A 124 5.34 -10.99 7.67
C LEU A 124 5.76 -12.46 7.76
N ALA A 125 5.39 -13.28 6.76
CA ALA A 125 5.74 -14.70 6.71
C ALA A 125 7.25 -14.94 6.73
N HIS A 126 8.03 -14.09 6.04
CA HIS A 126 9.49 -14.11 6.14
C HIS A 126 9.98 -13.96 7.58
N TYR A 127 9.50 -12.96 8.31
CA TYR A 127 9.95 -12.70 9.67
C TYR A 127 9.49 -13.74 10.69
N ILE A 128 8.24 -14.20 10.60
CA ILE A 128 7.74 -15.22 11.55
C ILE A 128 8.23 -16.63 11.19
N ASN A 129 8.64 -16.87 9.97
CA ASN A 129 9.18 -18.13 9.45
C ASN A 129 8.39 -19.37 9.93
N THR A 130 7.08 -19.34 9.68
CA THR A 130 6.14 -20.42 10.01
C THR A 130 5.72 -21.11 8.71
N PRO A 131 6.17 -22.37 8.44
CA PRO A 131 5.91 -23.05 7.18
C PRO A 131 4.42 -23.15 6.82
N GLU A 132 3.56 -23.44 7.80
CA GLU A 132 2.12 -23.56 7.60
C GLU A 132 1.48 -22.24 7.21
N TYR A 133 1.97 -21.13 7.77
CA TYR A 133 1.49 -19.79 7.41
C TYR A 133 1.96 -19.39 6.01
N THR A 134 3.22 -19.71 5.68
CA THR A 134 3.78 -19.47 4.34
C THR A 134 3.03 -20.31 3.29
N HIS A 135 2.73 -21.58 3.59
CA HIS A 135 1.97 -22.44 2.67
C HIS A 135 0.60 -21.84 2.32
N GLU A 136 -0.12 -21.30 3.31
CA GLU A 136 -1.43 -20.66 3.07
C GLU A 136 -1.34 -19.39 2.22
N ILE A 137 -0.24 -18.64 2.32
CA ILE A 137 0.00 -17.48 1.44
C ILE A 137 0.26 -17.92 0.01
N LEU A 138 0.96 -19.03 -0.19
CA LEU A 138 1.41 -19.47 -1.52
C LEU A 138 0.36 -20.32 -2.26
N ASN A 139 -0.37 -21.16 -1.53
CA ASN A 139 -1.18 -22.23 -2.13
C ASN A 139 -2.62 -22.27 -1.58
N GLY A 140 -2.92 -21.51 -0.53
CA GLY A 140 -4.21 -21.53 0.15
C GLY A 140 -4.96 -20.19 0.11
N ASP A 141 -5.81 -19.97 1.11
CA ASP A 141 -6.48 -18.69 1.35
C ASP A 141 -6.08 -18.13 2.72
N ILE A 142 -5.03 -17.31 2.71
CA ILE A 142 -4.50 -16.69 3.93
C ILE A 142 -5.54 -15.83 4.67
N HIS A 143 -6.52 -15.25 3.95
CA HIS A 143 -7.54 -14.44 4.60
C HIS A 143 -8.55 -15.31 5.36
N THR A 144 -8.94 -16.45 4.81
CA THR A 144 -9.74 -17.46 5.53
C THR A 144 -8.95 -18.04 6.70
N LYS A 145 -7.65 -18.30 6.56
CA LYS A 145 -6.78 -18.73 7.68
C LYS A 145 -6.76 -17.68 8.79
N ASN A 146 -6.53 -16.41 8.44
CA ASN A 146 -6.54 -15.30 9.41
C ASN A 146 -7.92 -15.10 10.06
N MET A 147 -9.02 -15.31 9.31
CA MET A 147 -10.38 -15.29 9.81
C MET A 147 -10.59 -16.31 10.96
N ASN A 148 -10.20 -17.55 10.71
CA ASN A 148 -10.32 -18.64 11.69
C ASN A 148 -9.46 -18.38 12.93
N MET A 149 -8.21 -17.99 12.76
CA MET A 149 -7.29 -17.68 13.87
C MET A 149 -7.78 -16.49 14.71
N ALA A 150 -8.30 -15.44 14.09
CA ALA A 150 -8.88 -14.32 14.82
C ALA A 150 -10.24 -14.64 15.44
N GLY A 151 -10.94 -15.67 14.95
CA GLY A 151 -12.30 -16.03 15.34
C GLY A 151 -13.33 -15.06 14.78
N LEU A 152 -13.10 -14.59 13.57
CA LEU A 152 -14.03 -13.78 12.79
C LEU A 152 -14.93 -14.68 11.95
N SER A 153 -16.10 -14.18 11.59
CA SER A 153 -17.08 -14.89 10.75
C SER A 153 -17.09 -14.42 9.30
N ASP A 154 -16.37 -13.34 8.99
CA ASP A 154 -16.34 -12.70 7.69
C ASP A 154 -14.90 -12.55 7.18
N ARG A 155 -14.66 -13.07 5.98
CA ARG A 155 -13.37 -13.06 5.30
C ARG A 155 -12.87 -11.65 4.95
N ASP A 156 -13.77 -10.75 4.56
CA ASP A 156 -13.40 -9.38 4.20
C ASP A 156 -13.08 -8.55 5.46
N GLN A 157 -13.78 -8.81 6.56
CA GLN A 157 -13.38 -8.28 7.86
C GLN A 157 -12.00 -8.79 8.28
N ALA A 158 -11.70 -10.08 8.07
CA ALA A 158 -10.39 -10.64 8.38
C ALA A 158 -9.28 -10.02 7.52
N LYS A 159 -9.54 -9.80 6.24
CA LYS A 159 -8.63 -9.05 5.36
C LYS A 159 -8.37 -7.64 5.90
N THR A 160 -9.43 -6.92 6.25
CA THR A 160 -9.31 -5.57 6.82
C THR A 160 -8.59 -5.59 8.16
N PHE A 161 -8.88 -6.58 9.01
CA PHE A 161 -8.24 -6.77 10.31
C PHE A 161 -6.73 -6.98 10.17
N ILE A 162 -6.29 -7.94 9.33
CA ILE A 162 -4.86 -8.27 9.23
C ILE A 162 -4.04 -7.08 8.74
N TYR A 163 -4.52 -6.36 7.72
CA TYR A 163 -3.82 -5.17 7.24
C TYR A 163 -3.82 -4.06 8.30
N ALA A 164 -4.95 -3.80 8.96
CA ALA A 164 -4.98 -2.82 10.04
C ALA A 164 -4.03 -3.19 11.18
N PHE A 165 -3.96 -4.47 11.55
CA PHE A 165 -3.04 -5.00 12.55
C PHE A 165 -1.58 -4.78 12.13
N LEU A 166 -1.21 -5.14 10.90
CA LEU A 166 0.13 -4.94 10.34
C LEU A 166 0.51 -3.46 10.28
N PHE A 167 -0.45 -2.58 9.99
CA PHE A 167 -0.24 -1.13 10.01
C PHE A 167 -0.28 -0.51 11.42
N GLY A 168 -0.30 -1.33 12.48
CA GLY A 168 -0.19 -0.89 13.86
C GLY A 168 -1.47 -0.30 14.44
N ALA A 169 -2.63 -0.74 13.95
CA ALA A 169 -3.91 -0.36 14.54
C ALA A 169 -4.03 -0.92 15.96
N GLY A 170 -4.31 -0.03 16.93
CA GLY A 170 -4.59 -0.44 18.30
C GLY A 170 -5.99 -1.04 18.47
N ALA A 171 -6.24 -1.63 19.65
CA ALA A 171 -7.48 -2.35 19.98
C ALA A 171 -8.77 -1.56 19.67
N LYS A 172 -8.80 -0.25 19.92
CA LYS A 172 -9.95 0.61 19.60
C LYS A 172 -10.27 0.61 18.10
N LYS A 173 -9.25 0.71 17.23
CA LYS A 173 -9.45 0.70 15.78
C LYS A 173 -9.86 -0.69 15.28
N ILE A 174 -9.27 -1.74 15.84
CA ILE A 174 -9.64 -3.13 15.53
C ILE A 174 -11.10 -3.41 15.92
N ALA A 175 -11.55 -2.95 17.11
CA ALA A 175 -12.95 -3.07 17.50
C ALA A 175 -13.90 -2.39 16.49
N GLN A 176 -13.55 -1.21 16.01
CA GLN A 176 -14.34 -0.49 15.00
C GLN A 176 -14.47 -1.25 13.67
N ILE A 177 -13.43 -1.98 13.24
CA ILE A 177 -13.45 -2.78 12.00
C ILE A 177 -14.51 -3.89 12.08
N ILE A 178 -14.71 -4.46 13.26
CA ILE A 178 -15.71 -5.51 13.49
C ILE A 178 -17.06 -4.94 13.98
N GLY A 179 -17.28 -3.64 13.84
CA GLY A 179 -18.55 -2.98 14.20
C GLY A 179 -18.76 -2.74 15.69
N SER A 180 -17.75 -3.01 16.55
CA SER A 180 -17.84 -2.80 18.00
C SER A 180 -17.29 -1.43 18.41
N LYS A 181 -17.92 -0.82 19.43
CA LYS A 181 -17.40 0.38 20.10
C LYS A 181 -16.53 0.05 21.32
N ASP A 182 -16.57 -1.20 21.78
CA ASP A 182 -15.84 -1.67 22.95
C ASP A 182 -14.41 -2.06 22.59
N MET A 183 -13.45 -1.32 23.14
CA MET A 183 -12.03 -1.59 22.96
C MET A 183 -11.60 -2.98 23.52
N ALA A 184 -12.29 -3.51 24.52
CA ALA A 184 -11.99 -4.82 25.09
C ALA A 184 -12.19 -5.94 24.06
N VAL A 185 -13.21 -5.82 23.20
CA VAL A 185 -13.47 -6.76 22.10
C VAL A 185 -12.30 -6.76 21.10
N GLY A 186 -11.81 -5.58 20.73
CA GLY A 186 -10.65 -5.47 19.83
C GLY A 186 -9.37 -6.04 20.46
N LYS A 187 -9.16 -5.85 21.77
CA LYS A 187 -8.04 -6.45 22.49
C LYS A 187 -8.13 -7.97 22.50
N LYS A 188 -9.30 -8.53 22.84
CA LYS A 188 -9.53 -9.99 22.84
C LYS A 188 -9.24 -10.62 21.47
N LEU A 189 -9.61 -9.94 20.39
CA LEU A 189 -9.37 -10.40 19.02
C LEU A 189 -7.87 -10.43 18.70
N ILE A 190 -7.13 -9.36 19.05
CA ILE A 190 -5.68 -9.32 18.90
C ILE A 190 -5.00 -10.42 19.72
N ASP A 191 -5.39 -10.57 20.98
CA ASP A 191 -4.80 -11.57 21.89
C ASP A 191 -5.06 -13.00 21.38
N LYS A 192 -6.28 -13.29 20.88
CA LYS A 192 -6.61 -14.57 20.27
C LYS A 192 -5.75 -14.83 19.04
N PHE A 193 -5.67 -13.87 18.12
CA PHE A 193 -4.85 -13.98 16.90
C PHE A 193 -3.37 -14.25 17.24
N LEU A 194 -2.83 -13.55 18.21
CA LEU A 194 -1.45 -13.74 18.66
C LEU A 194 -1.23 -15.09 19.37
N SER A 195 -2.25 -15.66 20.05
CA SER A 195 -2.16 -16.99 20.64
C SER A 195 -2.09 -18.10 19.60
N GLU A 196 -2.76 -17.94 18.46
CA GLU A 196 -2.71 -18.88 17.33
C GLU A 196 -1.41 -18.79 16.54
N LEU A 197 -0.65 -17.70 16.67
CA LEU A 197 0.64 -17.47 16.00
C LEU A 197 1.75 -17.14 17.02
N PRO A 198 2.27 -18.12 17.77
CA PRO A 198 3.30 -17.87 18.80
C PRO A 198 4.56 -17.19 18.26
N ARG A 199 4.98 -17.52 17.03
CA ARG A 199 6.13 -16.87 16.37
C ARG A 199 5.88 -15.40 16.06
N LEU A 200 4.65 -15.02 15.68
CA LEU A 200 4.27 -13.62 15.51
C LEU A 200 4.31 -12.87 16.85
N LYS A 201 3.81 -13.49 17.92
CA LYS A 201 3.87 -12.91 19.27
C LYS A 201 5.31 -12.67 19.70
N SER A 202 6.20 -13.67 19.52
CA SER A 202 7.62 -13.55 19.82
C SER A 202 8.31 -12.47 18.97
N PHE A 203 8.09 -12.47 17.66
CA PHE A 203 8.63 -11.46 16.74
C PHE A 203 8.21 -10.04 17.17
N ARG A 204 6.93 -9.86 17.49
CA ARG A 204 6.42 -8.58 17.98
C ARG A 204 7.12 -8.13 19.25
N SER A 205 7.27 -9.00 20.26
CA SER A 205 7.94 -8.69 21.51
C SER A 205 9.40 -8.30 21.31
N GLN A 206 10.15 -9.04 20.48
CA GLN A 206 11.54 -8.76 20.15
C GLN A 206 11.70 -7.39 19.45
N VAL A 207 10.80 -7.09 18.52
CA VAL A 207 10.81 -5.80 17.79
C VAL A 207 10.46 -4.64 18.71
N GLU A 208 9.47 -4.82 19.60
CA GLU A 208 9.07 -3.80 20.60
C GLU A 208 10.19 -3.55 21.61
N GLU A 209 10.93 -4.57 22.02
CA GLU A 209 12.11 -4.46 22.88
C GLU A 209 13.25 -3.72 22.17
N ALA A 210 13.61 -4.14 20.96
CA ALA A 210 14.65 -3.45 20.16
C ALA A 210 14.32 -1.98 19.95
N ALA A 211 13.04 -1.67 19.74
CA ALA A 211 12.54 -0.31 19.53
C ALA A 211 12.71 0.63 20.74
N GLN A 212 12.97 0.10 21.94
CA GLN A 212 13.28 0.94 23.13
C GLN A 212 14.54 1.77 22.94
N SER A 213 15.49 1.30 22.11
CA SER A 213 16.67 2.08 21.70
C SER A 213 16.35 3.20 20.70
N GLY A 214 15.09 3.36 20.27
CA GLY A 214 14.66 4.29 19.23
C GLY A 214 15.00 3.83 17.80
N LYS A 215 15.58 2.62 17.64
CA LYS A 215 15.99 2.09 16.32
C LYS A 215 15.66 0.62 16.20
N VAL A 216 15.33 0.18 14.96
CA VAL A 216 15.15 -1.22 14.62
C VAL A 216 15.92 -1.56 13.35
N LYS A 217 16.46 -2.78 13.26
CA LYS A 217 17.24 -3.25 12.12
C LYS A 217 16.31 -3.74 11.02
N GLY A 218 16.47 -3.22 9.81
CA GLY A 218 15.75 -3.64 8.62
C GLY A 218 16.34 -4.88 7.94
N LEU A 219 15.68 -5.34 6.88
CA LEU A 219 16.00 -6.55 6.13
C LEU A 219 17.45 -6.56 5.57
N ASP A 220 17.94 -5.43 5.11
CA ASP A 220 19.31 -5.26 4.56
C ASP A 220 20.33 -4.74 5.60
N GLY A 221 19.97 -4.77 6.87
CA GLY A 221 20.82 -4.35 7.97
C GLY A 221 20.80 -2.85 8.29
N ARG A 222 20.08 -2.01 7.49
CA ARG A 222 19.90 -0.60 7.81
C ARG A 222 19.12 -0.39 9.09
N LEU A 223 19.35 0.74 9.75
CA LEU A 223 18.65 1.10 10.96
C LEU A 223 17.50 2.05 10.63
N PHE A 224 16.27 1.67 11.01
CA PHE A 224 15.11 2.55 10.95
C PHE A 224 14.91 3.24 12.29
N ASN A 225 14.71 4.56 12.26
CA ASN A 225 14.31 5.31 13.44
C ASN A 225 12.82 5.06 13.73
N VAL A 226 12.47 4.66 14.94
CA VAL A 226 11.09 4.42 15.36
C VAL A 226 10.69 5.39 16.46
N ARG A 227 9.52 6.01 16.31
CA ARG A 227 9.00 7.00 17.27
C ARG A 227 8.27 6.36 18.44
N SER A 228 7.85 5.10 18.29
CA SER A 228 7.13 4.36 19.32
C SER A 228 7.21 2.86 19.05
N ALA A 229 7.37 2.07 20.10
CA ALA A 229 7.54 0.62 20.03
C ALA A 229 6.41 -0.08 19.27
N HIS A 230 5.14 0.30 19.51
CA HIS A 230 3.99 -0.33 18.85
C HIS A 230 3.93 -0.11 17.33
N LYS A 231 4.65 0.89 16.78
CA LYS A 231 4.78 1.12 15.33
C LYS A 231 6.00 0.44 14.72
N ALA A 232 6.86 -0.15 15.52
CA ALA A 232 8.12 -0.72 15.09
C ALA A 232 7.90 -1.92 14.16
N VAL A 233 6.96 -2.80 14.47
CA VAL A 233 6.59 -3.96 13.62
C VAL A 233 6.15 -3.50 12.24
N ASN A 234 5.27 -2.51 12.18
CA ASN A 234 4.86 -1.90 10.92
C ASN A 234 6.06 -1.34 10.14
N THR A 235 6.96 -0.60 10.84
CA THR A 235 8.14 0.00 10.21
C THR A 235 9.05 -1.08 9.61
N ILE A 236 9.26 -2.20 10.29
CA ILE A 236 10.07 -3.31 9.77
C ILE A 236 9.41 -3.98 8.57
N ILE A 237 8.13 -4.31 8.64
CA ILE A 237 7.40 -4.99 7.54
C ILE A 237 7.34 -4.08 6.30
N GLN A 238 6.94 -2.82 6.46
CA GLN A 238 6.93 -1.86 5.35
C GLN A 238 8.34 -1.58 4.81
N GLY A 239 9.33 -1.55 5.70
CA GLY A 239 10.73 -1.37 5.31
C GLY A 239 11.27 -2.52 4.49
N ALA A 240 10.96 -3.74 4.87
CA ALA A 240 11.31 -4.94 4.11
C ALA A 240 10.65 -4.93 2.73
N GLY A 241 9.35 -4.60 2.65
CA GLY A 241 8.66 -4.42 1.37
C GLY A 241 9.30 -3.34 0.50
N ALA A 242 9.64 -2.18 1.06
CA ALA A 242 10.31 -1.11 0.32
C ALA A 242 11.69 -1.50 -0.20
N ILE A 243 12.46 -2.28 0.56
CA ILE A 243 13.75 -2.84 0.13
C ILE A 243 13.53 -3.82 -1.01
N ALA A 244 12.61 -4.79 -0.83
CA ALA A 244 12.29 -5.80 -1.83
C ALA A 244 11.86 -5.17 -3.16
N CYS A 245 10.95 -4.21 -3.14
CA CYS A 245 10.50 -3.50 -4.34
C CYS A 245 11.65 -2.78 -5.06
N LYS A 246 12.54 -2.11 -4.34
CA LYS A 246 13.70 -1.44 -4.96
C LYS A 246 14.68 -2.42 -5.59
N VAL A 247 14.92 -3.57 -4.95
CA VAL A 247 15.74 -4.64 -5.53
C VAL A 247 15.07 -5.22 -6.77
N TRP A 248 13.78 -5.48 -6.71
CA TRP A 248 12.98 -5.95 -7.84
C TRP A 248 13.02 -4.99 -9.02
N LEU A 249 12.78 -3.68 -8.80
CA LEU A 249 12.88 -2.68 -9.86
C LEU A 249 14.28 -2.65 -10.49
N ARG A 250 15.33 -2.68 -9.66
CA ARG A 250 16.71 -2.72 -10.15
C ARG A 250 16.96 -3.94 -11.05
N ASN A 251 16.47 -5.11 -10.65
CA ASN A 251 16.60 -6.33 -11.43
C ASN A 251 15.83 -6.25 -12.74
N MET A 252 14.57 -5.76 -12.73
CA MET A 252 13.79 -5.51 -13.96
C MET A 252 14.54 -4.59 -14.93
N ILE A 253 14.99 -3.43 -14.46
CA ILE A 253 15.70 -2.45 -15.32
C ILE A 253 17.01 -3.04 -15.87
N LYS A 254 17.73 -3.86 -15.10
CA LYS A 254 18.92 -4.58 -15.58
C LYS A 254 18.57 -5.49 -16.75
N HIS A 255 17.53 -6.31 -16.63
CA HIS A 255 17.12 -7.25 -17.68
C HIS A 255 16.57 -6.52 -18.94
N VAL A 256 15.76 -5.46 -18.74
CA VAL A 256 15.27 -4.61 -19.82
C VAL A 256 16.44 -4.06 -20.66
N ARG A 257 17.46 -3.51 -19.98
CA ARG A 257 18.66 -2.97 -20.65
C ARG A 257 19.47 -4.06 -21.35
N THR A 258 19.65 -5.20 -20.72
CA THR A 258 20.42 -6.32 -21.28
C THR A 258 19.77 -6.89 -22.54
N LYS A 259 18.42 -6.93 -22.57
CA LYS A 259 17.66 -7.38 -23.75
C LYS A 259 17.45 -6.29 -24.79
N GLY A 260 17.77 -5.03 -24.50
CA GLY A 260 17.57 -3.89 -25.41
C GLY A 260 16.10 -3.57 -25.70
N LEU A 261 15.19 -3.81 -24.74
CA LEU A 261 13.76 -3.61 -24.94
C LEU A 261 13.36 -2.12 -24.88
N ASP A 262 12.38 -1.71 -25.70
CA ASP A 262 11.80 -0.36 -25.65
C ASP A 262 10.76 -0.27 -24.50
N VAL A 263 11.29 -0.13 -23.29
CA VAL A 263 10.55 -0.07 -22.02
C VAL A 263 10.98 1.13 -21.22
N LYS A 264 10.02 1.93 -20.76
CA LYS A 264 10.26 3.11 -19.92
C LYS A 264 9.48 3.04 -18.64
N LEU A 265 10.13 3.19 -17.48
CA LEU A 265 9.46 3.36 -16.21
C LEU A 265 8.77 4.72 -16.17
N VAL A 266 7.44 4.75 -16.00
CA VAL A 266 6.65 5.98 -15.94
C VAL A 266 6.07 6.27 -14.56
N ALA A 267 5.84 5.24 -13.72
CA ALA A 267 5.48 5.44 -12.31
C ALA A 267 6.03 4.33 -11.41
N SER A 268 6.28 4.68 -10.14
CA SER A 268 6.71 3.75 -9.09
C SER A 268 5.95 4.10 -7.83
N ILE A 269 4.90 3.36 -7.50
CA ILE A 269 3.97 3.65 -6.41
C ILE A 269 4.02 2.49 -5.40
N HIS A 270 4.81 2.67 -4.34
CA HIS A 270 4.99 1.68 -3.27
C HIS A 270 5.48 0.32 -3.76
N ASP A 271 4.58 -0.60 -4.04
CA ASP A 271 4.75 -1.98 -4.51
C ASP A 271 4.29 -2.18 -5.96
N GLU A 272 3.82 -1.10 -6.61
CA GLU A 272 3.34 -1.04 -7.99
C GLU A 272 4.33 -0.27 -8.88
N TYR A 273 4.54 -0.76 -10.10
CA TYR A 273 5.28 -0.09 -11.16
C TYR A 273 4.44 0.01 -12.42
N GLN A 274 4.46 1.18 -13.05
CA GLN A 274 3.88 1.40 -14.36
C GLN A 274 5.00 1.67 -15.36
N PHE A 275 4.96 0.96 -16.48
CA PHE A 275 5.89 1.12 -17.58
C PHE A 275 5.15 1.47 -18.86
N GLU A 276 5.78 2.24 -19.73
CA GLU A 276 5.42 2.35 -21.13
C GLU A 276 6.22 1.30 -21.90
N VAL A 277 5.55 0.36 -22.56
CA VAL A 277 6.16 -0.82 -23.19
C VAL A 277 5.74 -0.93 -24.64
N ASN A 278 6.69 -1.15 -25.55
CA ASN A 278 6.37 -1.48 -26.93
C ASN A 278 5.52 -2.76 -27.00
N LYS A 279 4.47 -2.77 -27.82
CA LYS A 279 3.54 -3.92 -27.93
C LYS A 279 4.25 -5.24 -28.26
N ASN A 280 5.36 -5.17 -29.02
CA ASN A 280 6.16 -6.35 -29.36
C ASN A 280 6.97 -6.90 -28.17
N ASP A 281 7.18 -6.10 -27.12
CA ASP A 281 8.02 -6.44 -25.96
C ASP A 281 7.19 -6.89 -24.75
N ILE A 282 5.85 -6.92 -24.84
CA ILE A 282 4.94 -7.24 -23.71
C ILE A 282 5.28 -8.59 -23.10
N GLN A 283 5.42 -9.63 -23.91
CA GLN A 283 5.73 -10.98 -23.42
C GLN A 283 7.09 -11.00 -22.73
N SER A 284 8.12 -10.44 -23.34
CA SER A 284 9.47 -10.36 -22.77
C SER A 284 9.49 -9.58 -21.45
N MET A 285 8.70 -8.50 -21.36
CA MET A 285 8.58 -7.73 -20.11
C MET A 285 7.86 -8.53 -19.03
N GLY A 286 6.82 -9.29 -19.36
CA GLY A 286 6.14 -10.20 -18.43
C GLY A 286 7.09 -11.26 -17.85
N GLU A 287 7.93 -11.88 -18.70
CA GLU A 287 8.97 -12.82 -18.28
C GLU A 287 10.00 -12.14 -17.35
N ILE A 288 10.43 -10.93 -17.68
CA ILE A 288 11.35 -10.14 -16.85
C ILE A 288 10.76 -9.85 -15.47
N VAL A 289 9.49 -9.48 -15.38
CA VAL A 289 8.79 -9.23 -14.11
C VAL A 289 8.89 -10.46 -13.19
N LYS A 290 8.56 -11.65 -13.73
CA LYS A 290 8.60 -12.92 -12.98
C LYS A 290 10.02 -13.35 -12.60
N LEU A 291 10.96 -13.21 -13.52
CA LEU A 291 12.38 -13.53 -13.27
C LEU A 291 12.96 -12.60 -12.18
N ALA A 292 12.77 -11.31 -12.34
CA ALA A 292 13.32 -10.30 -11.43
C ALA A 292 12.78 -10.42 -10.01
N ILE A 293 11.48 -10.78 -9.82
CA ILE A 293 10.90 -10.96 -8.48
C ILE A 293 11.44 -12.23 -7.80
N LYS A 294 11.69 -13.29 -8.58
CA LYS A 294 12.35 -14.51 -8.11
C LYS A 294 13.79 -14.23 -7.67
N GLU A 295 14.59 -13.57 -8.52
CA GLU A 295 15.94 -13.13 -8.17
C GLU A 295 15.97 -12.27 -6.91
N THR A 296 14.95 -11.43 -6.71
CA THR A 296 14.80 -10.59 -5.51
C THR A 296 14.61 -11.45 -4.26
N THR A 297 13.78 -12.49 -4.33
CA THR A 297 13.58 -13.45 -3.24
C THR A 297 14.90 -14.11 -2.84
N GLU A 298 15.67 -14.58 -3.84
CA GLU A 298 16.96 -15.24 -3.64
C GLU A 298 18.02 -14.28 -3.07
N GLN A 299 18.16 -13.08 -3.65
CA GLN A 299 19.14 -12.08 -3.21
C GLN A 299 18.92 -11.58 -1.78
N LEU A 300 17.67 -11.54 -1.34
CA LEU A 300 17.30 -11.12 0.01
C LEU A 300 17.14 -12.29 0.99
N ASN A 301 17.40 -13.53 0.55
CA ASN A 301 17.25 -14.76 1.34
C ASN A 301 15.89 -14.82 2.06
N LEU A 302 14.79 -14.57 1.33
CA LEU A 302 13.46 -14.53 1.93
C LEU A 302 12.93 -15.94 2.20
N ASN A 303 12.39 -16.15 3.41
CA ASN A 303 11.73 -17.42 3.80
C ASN A 303 10.36 -17.62 3.12
N CYS A 304 9.77 -16.54 2.58
CA CYS A 304 8.55 -16.59 1.80
C CYS A 304 8.84 -16.04 0.40
N PRO A 305 8.69 -16.83 -0.66
CA PRO A 305 8.90 -16.37 -2.03
C PRO A 305 7.97 -15.19 -2.38
N LEU A 306 8.53 -14.21 -3.07
CA LEU A 306 7.75 -13.13 -3.65
C LEU A 306 7.13 -13.57 -4.98
N ASP A 307 6.04 -12.91 -5.34
CA ASP A 307 5.42 -13.04 -6.66
C ASP A 307 4.89 -11.69 -7.12
N ALA A 308 4.63 -11.56 -8.42
CA ALA A 308 4.11 -10.35 -9.02
C ALA A 308 3.15 -10.70 -10.15
N GLU A 309 2.15 -9.85 -10.34
CA GLU A 309 1.23 -9.92 -11.47
C GLU A 309 1.43 -8.73 -12.37
N TYR A 310 0.96 -8.81 -13.63
CA TYR A 310 0.96 -7.68 -14.52
C TYR A 310 -0.32 -7.63 -15.35
N LYS A 311 -0.68 -6.43 -15.77
CA LYS A 311 -1.76 -6.14 -16.72
C LYS A 311 -1.27 -5.13 -17.74
N THR A 312 -1.91 -5.11 -18.90
CA THR A 312 -1.61 -4.14 -19.97
C THR A 312 -2.88 -3.42 -20.37
N GLY A 313 -2.75 -2.16 -20.77
CA GLY A 313 -3.87 -1.34 -21.23
C GLY A 313 -3.37 -0.04 -21.84
N LEU A 314 -4.28 0.83 -22.22
CA LEU A 314 -3.94 2.14 -22.76
C LEU A 314 -3.79 3.21 -21.67
N SER A 315 -4.30 2.93 -20.47
CA SER A 315 -4.26 3.84 -19.33
C SER A 315 -3.90 3.12 -18.04
N TRP A 316 -3.52 3.88 -17.01
CA TRP A 316 -3.28 3.32 -15.68
C TRP A 316 -4.56 2.73 -15.05
N ALA A 317 -5.76 3.19 -15.44
CA ALA A 317 -7.01 2.61 -14.95
C ALA A 317 -7.19 1.15 -15.37
N GLU A 318 -6.65 0.74 -16.51
CA GLU A 318 -6.76 -0.62 -17.04
C GLU A 318 -5.72 -1.58 -16.46
N THR A 319 -4.67 -1.06 -15.87
CA THR A 319 -3.51 -1.83 -15.40
C THR A 319 -3.46 -1.99 -13.88
N HIS A 320 -4.53 -1.57 -13.17
CA HIS A 320 -4.57 -1.62 -11.71
C HIS A 320 -5.82 -2.36 -11.20
#